data_53068c8dda1ba02bcdf27d9e49441194
#
_entry.id   53068c8dda1ba02bcdf27d9e49441194
#
_cell.length_a   1.000
_cell.length_b   1.000
_cell.length_c   1.000
_cell.angle_alpha   90.00
_cell.angle_beta   90.00
_cell.angle_gamma   90.00
#
_symmetry.space_group_name_H-M   'P 1'
#
loop_
_entity.id
_entity.type
_entity.pdbx_description
1 polymer ?
#
loop_
_entity_poly.entity_id
_entity_poly.type
_entity_poly.pdbx_seq_one_letter_code
_entity_poly.pdbx_strand_id
1 'polypeptide(L)'
;MTNSLKCMAALAAACVVYISAARAQEPTMALPRVSVACVREEPRHSAELGTQVVMGTPVKITGRHGEWMAVETPEGYHGYIIANSLQPLTDNDFDRWKQSKRVAVSSTDQTYIFSRRDHDPALRVSDVVNGSILQTDCTTETADSLFTPVRLPDGRQGYIRTCDVMPLPYWADRKWSAEGTIAFAIAMTGTPYLWGGTTSKSADCSGMTKAAFLSQGVILPRNASQQALIGTAVDFSNLSNLIPGDLLFFGNRATKKVNHVGMYIGHGKFIHDSGRVKINSLRKGDSDYTPLALLGVRRLDSATLHRLALKNHPWYF
;
A
#
# COMPACT_ATOMS: atom_id res chain seq x y z
N MET A 1 -34.78 53.91 72.80
CA MET A 1 -33.84 54.46 71.79
C MET A 1 -32.73 53.40 71.64
N THR A 2 -32.86 52.47 70.76
CA THR A 2 -31.72 51.54 70.38
C THR A 2 -31.99 51.04 68.98
N ASN A 3 -31.13 51.46 68.07
CA ASN A 3 -31.13 51.07 66.67
C ASN A 3 -30.51 49.68 66.56
N SER A 4 -31.24 48.75 65.95
CA SER A 4 -30.71 47.42 65.56
C SER A 4 -30.32 47.43 64.11
N LEU A 5 -29.01 47.33 63.82
CA LEU A 5 -28.51 47.12 62.47
C LEU A 5 -28.58 45.64 62.18
N LYS A 6 -29.37 45.27 61.18
CA LYS A 6 -29.34 43.89 60.60
C LYS A 6 -28.29 43.81 59.51
N CYS A 7 -27.22 43.05 59.71
CA CYS A 7 -26.28 42.62 58.68
C CYS A 7 -26.95 41.59 57.80
N MET A 8 -27.12 41.89 56.52
CA MET A 8 -27.41 40.91 55.49
C MET A 8 -26.07 40.41 54.91
N ALA A 9 -25.76 39.18 55.22
CA ALA A 9 -24.66 38.46 54.59
C ALA A 9 -25.16 37.91 53.23
N ALA A 10 -24.64 38.45 52.12
CA ALA A 10 -24.88 37.89 50.78
C ALA A 10 -23.91 36.72 50.51
N LEU A 11 -24.41 35.49 50.43
CA LEU A 11 -23.68 34.36 49.93
C LEU A 11 -23.54 34.49 48.42
N ALA A 12 -22.38 34.80 47.91
CA ALA A 12 -22.07 34.66 46.47
C ALA A 12 -21.66 33.20 46.24
N ALA A 13 -22.55 32.38 45.64
CA ALA A 13 -22.22 31.05 45.15
C ALA A 13 -21.43 31.20 43.84
N ALA A 14 -20.11 30.99 43.90
CA ALA A 14 -19.29 30.88 42.69
C ALA A 14 -19.53 29.54 42.04
N CYS A 15 -20.31 29.48 40.96
CA CYS A 15 -20.39 28.35 40.07
C CYS A 15 -19.07 28.24 39.30
N VAL A 16 -18.18 27.36 39.75
CA VAL A 16 -16.99 26.95 38.97
C VAL A 16 -17.47 26.00 37.90
N VAL A 17 -17.68 26.50 36.69
CA VAL A 17 -17.92 25.67 35.51
C VAL A 17 -16.61 25.03 35.12
N TYR A 18 -16.42 23.78 35.47
CA TYR A 18 -15.34 22.94 34.91
C TYR A 18 -15.66 22.69 33.43
N ILE A 19 -15.08 23.51 32.56
CA ILE A 19 -15.00 23.20 31.14
C ILE A 19 -13.89 22.14 31.05
N SER A 20 -14.27 20.86 31.11
CA SER A 20 -13.39 19.79 30.67
C SER A 20 -13.22 19.98 29.15
N ALA A 21 -12.13 20.63 28.75
CA ALA A 21 -11.69 20.59 27.38
C ALA A 21 -11.48 19.12 27.04
N ALA A 22 -12.41 18.53 26.29
CA ALA A 22 -12.22 17.22 25.72
C ALA A 22 -10.91 17.30 24.92
N ARG A 23 -9.85 16.68 25.46
CA ARG A 23 -8.56 16.61 24.77
C ARG A 23 -8.84 15.91 23.44
N ALA A 24 -8.69 16.62 22.34
CA ALA A 24 -8.88 16.04 21.02
C ALA A 24 -7.96 14.81 20.96
N GLN A 25 -8.54 13.64 20.69
CA GLN A 25 -7.79 12.42 20.59
C GLN A 25 -6.76 12.58 19.47
N GLU A 26 -5.49 12.36 19.78
CA GLU A 26 -4.45 12.45 18.77
C GLU A 26 -4.65 11.36 17.71
N PRO A 27 -4.46 11.69 16.44
CA PRO A 27 -4.59 10.69 15.37
C PRO A 27 -3.60 9.55 15.56
N THR A 28 -4.09 8.31 15.50
CA THR A 28 -3.26 7.10 15.60
C THR A 28 -3.03 6.45 14.24
N MET A 29 -3.88 6.76 13.26
CA MET A 29 -3.82 6.25 11.90
C MET A 29 -3.81 7.40 10.89
N ALA A 30 -3.31 7.13 9.69
CA ALA A 30 -3.38 8.07 8.57
C ALA A 30 -3.55 7.31 7.24
N LEU A 31 -4.06 8.03 6.25
CA LEU A 31 -4.16 7.57 4.86
C LEU A 31 -3.32 8.49 3.96
N PRO A 32 -2.47 7.97 3.06
CA PRO A 32 -1.90 8.77 1.99
C PRO A 32 -3.01 9.45 1.16
N ARG A 33 -2.88 10.77 1.00
CA ARG A 33 -3.82 11.61 0.22
C ARG A 33 -3.28 11.98 -1.16
N VAL A 34 -2.06 11.54 -1.44
CA VAL A 34 -1.40 11.63 -2.74
C VAL A 34 -1.35 10.25 -3.39
N SER A 35 -1.19 10.20 -4.71
CA SER A 35 -1.18 8.94 -5.46
C SER A 35 -0.20 7.91 -4.88
N VAL A 36 1.02 8.36 -4.58
CA VAL A 36 2.09 7.55 -3.98
C VAL A 36 2.83 8.40 -2.95
N ALA A 37 2.81 8.00 -1.69
CA ALA A 37 3.57 8.63 -0.62
C ALA A 37 4.90 7.89 -0.40
N CYS A 38 5.99 8.65 -0.32
CA CYS A 38 7.33 8.13 -0.07
C CYS A 38 7.55 7.91 1.42
N VAL A 39 7.96 6.70 1.81
CA VAL A 39 8.41 6.36 3.17
C VAL A 39 9.93 6.38 3.18
N ARG A 40 10.52 7.29 3.93
CA ARG A 40 11.97 7.49 4.02
C ARG A 40 12.53 6.93 5.31
N GLU A 41 13.82 6.57 5.28
CA GLU A 41 14.53 6.02 6.45
C GLU A 41 14.74 7.06 7.57
N GLU A 42 14.79 8.35 7.22
CA GLU A 42 14.97 9.46 8.15
C GLU A 42 14.00 10.60 7.82
N PRO A 43 13.66 11.49 8.80
CA PRO A 43 12.70 12.58 8.60
C PRO A 43 13.33 13.77 7.84
N ARG A 44 13.80 13.54 6.62
CA ARG A 44 14.37 14.56 5.71
C ARG A 44 14.24 14.14 4.24
N HIS A 45 14.11 15.12 3.35
CA HIS A 45 13.90 14.87 1.92
C HIS A 45 15.08 14.15 1.23
N SER A 46 16.31 14.36 1.69
CA SER A 46 17.51 13.71 1.15
C SER A 46 17.78 12.32 1.70
N ALA A 47 16.95 11.82 2.65
CA ALA A 47 17.09 10.46 3.17
C ALA A 47 16.74 9.42 2.12
N GLU A 48 17.26 8.22 2.30
CA GLU A 48 16.97 7.07 1.46
C GLU A 48 15.47 6.78 1.41
N LEU A 49 14.97 6.45 0.22
CA LEU A 49 13.61 5.95 0.02
C LEU A 49 13.58 4.46 0.39
N GLY A 50 12.92 4.11 1.49
CA GLY A 50 12.82 2.73 1.94
C GLY A 50 11.66 1.99 1.27
N THR A 51 10.49 2.64 1.18
CA THR A 51 9.30 2.08 0.52
C THR A 51 8.33 3.19 0.09
N GLN A 52 7.25 2.79 -0.56
CA GLN A 52 6.15 3.66 -0.94
C GLN A 52 4.83 3.06 -0.45
N VAL A 53 3.85 3.93 -0.17
CA VAL A 53 2.47 3.56 0.11
C VAL A 53 1.54 4.31 -0.83
N VAL A 54 0.56 3.61 -1.39
CA VAL A 54 -0.39 4.18 -2.36
C VAL A 54 -1.56 4.86 -1.66
N MET A 55 -2.27 5.73 -2.35
CA MET A 55 -3.42 6.49 -1.82
C MET A 55 -4.41 5.58 -1.09
N GLY A 56 -4.81 5.99 0.13
CA GLY A 56 -5.81 5.27 0.93
C GLY A 56 -5.30 4.01 1.62
N THR A 57 -4.01 3.64 1.50
CA THR A 57 -3.41 2.57 2.32
C THR A 57 -3.34 3.03 3.78
N PRO A 58 -3.93 2.31 4.74
CA PRO A 58 -3.82 2.70 6.14
C PRO A 58 -2.37 2.56 6.64
N VAL A 59 -1.87 3.58 7.32
CA VAL A 59 -0.58 3.56 8.02
C VAL A 59 -0.79 3.96 9.46
N LYS A 60 -0.08 3.31 10.39
CA LYS A 60 -0.12 3.66 11.82
C LYS A 60 0.87 4.77 12.10
N ILE A 61 0.44 5.82 12.76
CA ILE A 61 1.30 6.90 13.24
C ILE A 61 1.99 6.43 14.52
N THR A 62 3.33 6.41 14.52
CA THR A 62 4.15 6.01 15.67
C THR A 62 4.88 7.18 16.32
N GLY A 63 4.85 8.37 15.69
CA GLY A 63 5.44 9.58 16.22
C GLY A 63 5.43 10.75 15.25
N ARG A 64 5.94 11.88 15.68
CA ARG A 64 6.08 13.09 14.85
C ARG A 64 7.45 13.73 15.02
N HIS A 65 8.06 14.13 13.91
CA HIS A 65 9.36 14.78 13.83
C HIS A 65 9.29 16.01 12.91
N GLY A 66 8.93 17.15 13.47
CA GLY A 66 8.70 18.37 12.69
C GLY A 66 7.58 18.19 11.68
N GLU A 67 7.91 18.30 10.39
CA GLU A 67 6.99 18.12 9.26
C GLU A 67 6.80 16.64 8.86
N TRP A 68 7.41 15.70 9.57
CA TRP A 68 7.39 14.29 9.25
C TRP A 68 6.58 13.50 10.28
N MET A 69 5.82 12.52 9.80
CA MET A 69 5.18 11.51 10.63
C MET A 69 6.01 10.22 10.57
N ALA A 70 6.43 9.72 11.74
CA ALA A 70 6.93 8.36 11.86
C ALA A 70 5.74 7.41 11.68
N VAL A 71 5.88 6.41 10.81
CA VAL A 71 4.79 5.51 10.47
C VAL A 71 5.24 4.05 10.44
N GLU A 72 4.27 3.16 10.63
CA GLU A 72 4.34 1.74 10.33
C GLU A 72 3.38 1.43 9.19
N THR A 73 3.84 0.72 8.16
CA THR A 73 3.02 0.28 7.02
C THR A 73 2.35 -1.07 7.31
N PRO A 74 1.34 -1.50 6.53
CA PRO A 74 0.67 -2.79 6.75
C PRO A 74 1.61 -4.01 6.75
N GLU A 75 2.69 -3.97 5.99
CA GLU A 75 3.71 -5.02 5.96
C GLU A 75 4.72 -4.95 7.11
N GLY A 76 4.52 -4.02 8.07
CA GLY A 76 5.41 -3.82 9.23
C GLY A 76 6.70 -3.07 8.90
N TYR A 77 6.73 -2.26 7.83
CA TYR A 77 7.86 -1.40 7.52
C TYR A 77 7.75 -0.08 8.30
N HIS A 78 8.85 0.37 8.92
CA HIS A 78 8.91 1.61 9.67
C HIS A 78 9.70 2.65 8.91
N GLY A 79 9.25 3.91 8.96
CA GLY A 79 9.94 5.03 8.34
C GLY A 79 9.15 6.32 8.51
N TYR A 80 9.43 7.30 7.66
CA TYR A 80 8.89 8.66 7.79
C TYR A 80 8.20 9.09 6.50
N ILE A 81 6.99 9.62 6.64
CA ILE A 81 6.25 10.27 5.55
C ILE A 81 6.09 11.75 5.88
N ILE A 82 6.27 12.63 4.90
CA ILE A 82 5.97 14.06 5.09
C ILE A 82 4.48 14.25 5.39
N ALA A 83 4.16 14.99 6.45
CA ALA A 83 2.80 15.12 6.95
C ALA A 83 1.80 15.61 5.90
N ASN A 84 2.24 16.48 4.98
CA ASN A 84 1.39 16.99 3.89
C ASN A 84 0.93 15.91 2.89
N SER A 85 1.56 14.74 2.87
CA SER A 85 1.14 13.59 2.04
C SER A 85 0.12 12.70 2.73
N LEU A 86 -0.21 12.97 3.99
CA LEU A 86 -1.09 12.16 4.81
C LEU A 86 -2.37 12.92 5.20
N GLN A 87 -3.45 12.19 5.34
CA GLN A 87 -4.66 12.58 6.05
C GLN A 87 -4.70 11.81 7.37
N PRO A 88 -4.37 12.45 8.51
CA PRO A 88 -4.50 11.83 9.83
C PRO A 88 -5.97 11.57 10.16
N LEU A 89 -6.23 10.47 10.87
CA LEU A 89 -7.55 10.04 11.30
C LEU A 89 -7.54 9.79 12.82
N THR A 90 -8.58 10.29 13.51
CA THR A 90 -8.88 9.82 14.86
C THR A 90 -9.36 8.37 14.81
N ASP A 91 -9.40 7.67 15.95
CA ASP A 91 -9.88 6.29 16.00
C ASP A 91 -11.32 6.18 15.47
N ASN A 92 -12.19 7.15 15.82
CA ASN A 92 -13.57 7.20 15.32
C ASN A 92 -13.63 7.44 13.79
N ASP A 93 -12.76 8.27 13.23
CA ASP A 93 -12.70 8.51 11.79
C ASP A 93 -12.19 7.27 11.07
N PHE A 94 -11.21 6.59 11.65
CA PHE A 94 -10.65 5.37 11.10
C PHE A 94 -11.68 4.23 11.10
N ASP A 95 -12.45 4.06 12.19
CA ASP A 95 -13.52 3.08 12.25
C ASP A 95 -14.64 3.40 11.24
N ARG A 96 -15.02 4.67 11.09
CA ARG A 96 -15.95 5.09 10.03
C ARG A 96 -15.42 4.79 8.64
N TRP A 97 -14.12 5.03 8.40
CA TRP A 97 -13.48 4.69 7.13
C TRP A 97 -13.51 3.19 6.87
N LYS A 98 -13.21 2.34 7.86
CA LYS A 98 -13.30 0.87 7.73
C LYS A 98 -14.72 0.40 7.40
N GLN A 99 -15.74 1.02 7.97
CA GLN A 99 -17.15 0.68 7.76
C GLN A 99 -17.72 1.26 6.46
N SER A 100 -17.05 2.24 5.84
CA SER A 100 -17.53 2.87 4.62
C SER A 100 -17.43 1.93 3.41
N LYS A 101 -18.25 2.18 2.39
CA LYS A 101 -18.07 1.52 1.08
C LYS A 101 -16.80 2.03 0.45
N ARG A 102 -15.98 1.13 -0.06
CA ARG A 102 -14.69 1.45 -0.65
C ARG A 102 -14.46 0.64 -1.91
N VAL A 103 -13.73 1.24 -2.85
CA VAL A 103 -13.23 0.58 -4.05
C VAL A 103 -11.70 0.56 -4.01
N ALA A 104 -11.12 -0.50 -4.54
CA ALA A 104 -9.70 -0.60 -4.84
C ALA A 104 -9.47 -0.31 -6.32
N VAL A 105 -8.42 0.43 -6.65
CA VAL A 105 -7.97 0.60 -8.03
C VAL A 105 -7.36 -0.71 -8.49
N SER A 106 -7.95 -1.31 -9.52
CA SER A 106 -7.57 -2.63 -10.07
C SER A 106 -6.84 -2.53 -11.41
N SER A 107 -6.80 -1.35 -12.03
CA SER A 107 -6.01 -1.10 -13.23
C SER A 107 -4.53 -1.41 -13.00
N THR A 108 -3.86 -1.99 -13.99
CA THR A 108 -2.41 -2.21 -13.97
C THR A 108 -1.65 -0.92 -14.21
N ASP A 109 -2.22 -0.04 -15.01
CA ASP A 109 -1.65 1.25 -15.34
C ASP A 109 -2.09 2.34 -14.35
N GLN A 110 -1.36 3.46 -14.38
CA GLN A 110 -1.81 4.68 -13.76
C GLN A 110 -3.15 5.12 -14.36
N THR A 111 -4.13 5.44 -13.51
CA THR A 111 -5.43 5.98 -13.92
C THR A 111 -5.71 7.31 -13.20
N TYR A 112 -6.82 7.96 -13.54
CA TYR A 112 -7.09 9.32 -13.10
C TYR A 112 -8.47 9.46 -12.49
N ILE A 113 -8.55 10.36 -11.51
CA ILE A 113 -9.81 10.84 -10.94
C ILE A 113 -10.10 12.21 -11.55
N PHE A 114 -11.30 12.41 -12.07
CA PHE A 114 -11.74 13.65 -12.74
C PHE A 114 -12.79 14.37 -11.91
N SER A 115 -12.86 15.68 -12.01
CA SER A 115 -13.89 16.49 -11.32
C SER A 115 -15.29 16.34 -11.92
N ARG A 116 -15.39 15.78 -13.13
CA ARG A 116 -16.64 15.47 -13.83
C ARG A 116 -16.54 14.08 -14.48
N ARG A 117 -17.66 13.56 -14.94
CA ARG A 117 -17.74 12.30 -15.72
C ARG A 117 -17.22 12.50 -17.14
N ASP A 118 -15.92 12.75 -17.26
CA ASP A 118 -15.23 13.12 -18.50
C ASP A 118 -13.79 12.62 -18.46
N HIS A 119 -13.14 12.58 -19.64
CA HIS A 119 -11.73 12.18 -19.80
C HIS A 119 -10.80 13.38 -20.09
N ASP A 120 -11.30 14.63 -20.04
CA ASP A 120 -10.50 15.80 -20.29
C ASP A 120 -9.37 15.91 -19.24
N PRO A 121 -8.09 15.92 -19.65
CA PRO A 121 -6.95 16.09 -18.75
C PRO A 121 -7.02 17.34 -17.87
N ALA A 122 -7.69 18.42 -18.34
CA ALA A 122 -7.87 19.64 -17.57
C ALA A 122 -8.78 19.45 -16.34
N LEU A 123 -9.56 18.39 -16.30
CA LEU A 123 -10.48 18.05 -15.21
C LEU A 123 -9.87 17.09 -14.18
N ARG A 124 -8.60 16.73 -14.29
CA ARG A 124 -7.95 15.80 -13.35
C ARG A 124 -7.88 16.39 -11.95
N VAL A 125 -8.37 15.63 -10.98
CA VAL A 125 -8.27 15.91 -9.54
C VAL A 125 -7.02 15.26 -8.95
N SER A 126 -6.74 14.04 -9.37
CA SER A 126 -5.57 13.25 -8.96
C SER A 126 -5.34 12.12 -9.94
N ASP A 127 -4.15 11.57 -9.90
CA ASP A 127 -3.88 10.24 -10.43
C ASP A 127 -3.88 9.21 -9.30
N VAL A 128 -4.04 7.94 -9.65
CA VAL A 128 -3.99 6.79 -8.74
C VAL A 128 -3.36 5.59 -9.45
N VAL A 129 -2.84 4.66 -8.66
CA VAL A 129 -2.21 3.42 -9.15
C VAL A 129 -2.90 2.20 -8.52
N ASN A 130 -2.58 1.01 -9.01
CA ASN A 130 -3.10 -0.24 -8.46
C ASN A 130 -2.97 -0.31 -6.94
N GLY A 131 -3.99 -0.83 -6.27
CA GLY A 131 -4.06 -0.96 -4.82
C GLY A 131 -4.46 0.33 -4.09
N SER A 132 -4.60 1.48 -4.77
CA SER A 132 -5.17 2.69 -4.15
C SER A 132 -6.61 2.43 -3.71
N ILE A 133 -6.98 2.93 -2.51
CA ILE A 133 -8.30 2.73 -1.90
C ILE A 133 -9.04 4.06 -1.81
N LEU A 134 -10.23 4.10 -2.35
CA LEU A 134 -11.09 5.28 -2.38
C LEU A 134 -12.45 4.94 -1.75
N GLN A 135 -13.03 5.91 -1.04
CA GLN A 135 -14.41 5.78 -0.58
C GLN A 135 -15.38 6.01 -1.73
N THR A 136 -16.55 5.36 -1.68
CA THR A 136 -17.64 5.56 -2.64
C THR A 136 -18.98 5.43 -1.95
N ASP A 137 -19.98 6.17 -2.43
CA ASP A 137 -21.37 6.01 -1.99
C ASP A 137 -22.16 5.10 -2.96
N CYS A 138 -21.54 4.67 -4.07
CA CYS A 138 -22.19 3.79 -5.03
C CYS A 138 -22.43 2.38 -4.49
N THR A 139 -23.62 1.85 -4.78
CA THR A 139 -23.90 0.42 -4.73
C THR A 139 -23.48 -0.20 -6.06
N THR A 140 -23.09 -1.49 -6.05
CA THR A 140 -22.76 -2.27 -7.25
C THR A 140 -23.88 -2.29 -8.31
N GLU A 141 -25.10 -1.91 -7.94
CA GLU A 141 -26.28 -1.86 -8.79
C GLU A 141 -26.32 -0.66 -9.75
N THR A 142 -25.46 0.35 -9.54
CA THR A 142 -25.32 1.49 -10.48
C THR A 142 -24.23 1.24 -11.53
N ALA A 143 -23.93 -0.02 -11.83
CA ALA A 143 -22.82 -0.46 -12.69
C ALA A 143 -22.96 -0.12 -14.19
N ASP A 144 -24.03 0.56 -14.60
CA ASP A 144 -24.22 1.04 -15.98
C ASP A 144 -23.50 2.36 -16.27
N SER A 145 -22.81 2.95 -15.30
CA SER A 145 -22.10 4.20 -15.52
C SER A 145 -20.64 3.94 -15.89
N LEU A 146 -20.15 4.63 -16.93
CA LEU A 146 -18.74 4.64 -17.33
C LEU A 146 -17.81 5.15 -16.19
N PHE A 147 -18.38 5.82 -15.21
CA PHE A 147 -17.66 6.47 -14.10
C PHE A 147 -18.29 6.17 -12.75
N THR A 148 -17.43 5.79 -11.80
CA THR A 148 -17.76 5.60 -10.40
C THR A 148 -17.41 6.88 -9.61
N PRO A 149 -18.36 7.49 -8.86
CA PRO A 149 -18.05 8.60 -7.97
C PRO A 149 -17.22 8.10 -6.80
N VAL A 150 -16.19 8.87 -6.45
CA VAL A 150 -15.24 8.51 -5.39
C VAL A 150 -14.90 9.74 -4.53
N ARG A 151 -14.49 9.46 -3.28
CA ARG A 151 -13.95 10.43 -2.34
C ARG A 151 -12.53 10.02 -1.95
N LEU A 152 -11.60 10.96 -2.09
CA LEU A 152 -10.21 10.82 -1.71
C LEU A 152 -10.07 10.94 -0.18
N PRO A 153 -8.95 10.49 0.40
CA PRO A 153 -8.71 10.57 1.85
C PRO A 153 -8.84 11.98 2.45
N ASP A 154 -8.50 13.02 1.69
CA ASP A 154 -8.58 14.42 2.12
C ASP A 154 -9.94 15.09 1.86
N GLY A 155 -10.96 14.30 1.48
CA GLY A 155 -12.33 14.77 1.25
C GLY A 155 -12.59 15.29 -0.15
N ARG A 156 -11.58 15.49 -1.02
CA ARG A 156 -11.82 15.80 -2.43
C ARG A 156 -12.69 14.72 -3.06
N GLN A 157 -13.57 15.13 -3.97
CA GLN A 157 -14.47 14.23 -4.67
C GLN A 157 -14.16 14.23 -6.18
N GLY A 158 -14.52 13.16 -6.84
CA GLY A 158 -14.37 13.04 -8.29
C GLY A 158 -14.94 11.73 -8.82
N TYR A 159 -14.59 11.44 -10.05
CA TYR A 159 -15.09 10.31 -10.81
C TYR A 159 -13.90 9.56 -11.40
N ILE A 160 -13.88 8.25 -11.23
CA ILE A 160 -12.91 7.33 -11.83
C ILE A 160 -13.63 6.41 -12.80
N ARG A 161 -12.96 5.94 -13.85
CA ARG A 161 -13.57 4.96 -14.75
C ARG A 161 -13.97 3.70 -13.98
N THR A 162 -15.19 3.24 -14.18
CA THR A 162 -15.73 2.07 -13.47
C THR A 162 -14.92 0.80 -13.75
N CYS A 163 -14.37 0.66 -14.96
CA CYS A 163 -13.51 -0.48 -15.33
C CYS A 163 -12.13 -0.48 -14.61
N ASP A 164 -11.72 0.63 -14.02
CA ASP A 164 -10.41 0.75 -13.32
C ASP A 164 -10.50 0.42 -11.82
N VAL A 165 -11.70 0.17 -11.31
CA VAL A 165 -11.93 -0.09 -9.89
C VAL A 165 -12.81 -1.31 -9.66
N MET A 166 -12.73 -1.86 -8.46
CA MET A 166 -13.67 -2.86 -7.97
C MET A 166 -13.94 -2.68 -6.48
N PRO A 167 -15.07 -3.16 -5.96
CA PRO A 167 -15.35 -3.11 -4.53
C PRO A 167 -14.20 -3.71 -3.72
N LEU A 168 -13.73 -2.99 -2.68
CA LEU A 168 -12.59 -3.43 -1.86
C LEU A 168 -12.80 -4.82 -1.25
N PRO A 169 -13.99 -5.19 -0.70
CA PRO A 169 -14.21 -6.54 -0.19
C PRO A 169 -14.02 -7.61 -1.27
N TYR A 170 -14.49 -7.32 -2.49
CA TYR A 170 -14.37 -8.24 -3.62
C TYR A 170 -12.91 -8.40 -4.06
N TRP A 171 -12.16 -7.30 -4.11
CA TRP A 171 -10.73 -7.30 -4.42
C TRP A 171 -9.90 -8.05 -3.36
N ALA A 172 -10.23 -7.87 -2.07
CA ALA A 172 -9.54 -8.50 -0.97
C ALA A 172 -9.86 -10.00 -0.81
N ASP A 173 -11.04 -10.44 -1.25
CA ASP A 173 -11.48 -11.86 -1.12
C ASP A 173 -11.12 -12.72 -2.34
N ARG A 174 -10.43 -12.15 -3.33
CA ARG A 174 -9.99 -12.93 -4.49
C ARG A 174 -9.15 -14.13 -4.04
N LYS A 175 -9.37 -15.25 -4.68
CA LYS A 175 -8.43 -16.36 -4.60
C LYS A 175 -7.15 -15.95 -5.35
N TRP A 176 -6.03 -15.95 -4.64
CA TRP A 176 -4.73 -15.71 -5.27
C TRP A 176 -4.49 -16.68 -6.43
N SER A 177 -3.93 -16.20 -7.51
CA SER A 177 -3.46 -17.02 -8.62
C SER A 177 -2.07 -16.57 -9.09
N ALA A 178 -1.21 -17.53 -9.41
CA ALA A 178 0.09 -17.25 -10.00
C ALA A 178 -0.07 -16.55 -11.35
N GLU A 179 -1.05 -16.96 -12.15
CA GLU A 179 -1.35 -16.37 -13.45
C GLU A 179 -1.67 -14.88 -13.34
N GLY A 180 -2.60 -14.49 -12.44
CA GLY A 180 -2.95 -13.09 -12.22
C GLY A 180 -1.78 -12.26 -11.71
N THR A 181 -0.96 -12.82 -10.80
CA THR A 181 0.25 -12.17 -10.29
C THR A 181 1.27 -11.93 -11.40
N ILE A 182 1.51 -12.94 -12.23
CA ILE A 182 2.43 -12.87 -13.38
C ILE A 182 1.91 -11.89 -14.43
N ALA A 183 0.62 -11.94 -14.76
CA ALA A 183 0.02 -11.02 -15.73
C ALA A 183 0.21 -9.55 -15.32
N PHE A 184 0.02 -9.25 -14.03
CA PHE A 184 0.29 -7.91 -13.50
C PHE A 184 1.77 -7.55 -13.61
N ALA A 185 2.69 -8.43 -13.23
CA ALA A 185 4.12 -8.19 -13.34
C ALA A 185 4.55 -7.97 -14.81
N ILE A 186 3.99 -8.73 -15.76
CA ILE A 186 4.24 -8.56 -17.20
C ILE A 186 3.74 -7.20 -17.67
N ALA A 187 2.56 -6.75 -17.22
CA ALA A 187 2.04 -5.42 -17.55
C ALA A 187 2.94 -4.29 -17.02
N MET A 188 3.74 -4.53 -15.98
CA MET A 188 4.77 -3.59 -15.52
C MET A 188 6.04 -3.58 -16.39
N THR A 189 6.16 -4.40 -17.45
CA THR A 189 7.36 -4.44 -18.29
C THR A 189 7.73 -3.05 -18.80
N GLY A 190 9.00 -2.65 -18.61
CA GLY A 190 9.49 -1.32 -18.96
C GLY A 190 9.45 -0.30 -17.83
N THR A 191 8.72 -0.54 -16.74
CA THR A 191 8.72 0.32 -15.54
C THR A 191 10.16 0.54 -15.08
N PRO A 192 10.62 1.81 -14.90
CA PRO A 192 11.99 2.10 -14.53
C PRO A 192 12.30 1.70 -13.09
N TYR A 193 13.55 1.26 -12.86
CA TYR A 193 14.06 0.95 -11.53
C TYR A 193 14.17 2.21 -10.68
N LEU A 194 13.57 2.17 -9.51
CA LEU A 194 13.77 3.16 -8.45
C LEU A 194 13.93 2.40 -7.13
N TRP A 195 15.08 2.56 -6.47
CA TRP A 195 15.27 2.03 -5.11
C TRP A 195 14.17 2.54 -4.18
N GLY A 196 13.51 1.63 -3.48
CA GLY A 196 12.37 1.97 -2.63
C GLY A 196 11.02 2.03 -3.36
N GLY A 197 10.99 2.00 -4.70
CA GLY A 197 9.76 2.04 -5.49
C GLY A 197 8.92 0.77 -5.36
N THR A 198 7.59 0.91 -5.41
CA THR A 198 6.63 -0.21 -5.25
C THR A 198 5.39 -0.09 -6.14
N THR A 199 5.45 0.64 -7.23
CA THR A 199 4.28 0.91 -8.09
C THR A 199 4.62 0.78 -9.56
N SER A 200 3.60 0.82 -10.43
CA SER A 200 3.77 0.88 -11.89
C SER A 200 4.45 2.17 -12.39
N LYS A 201 4.61 3.19 -11.54
CA LYS A 201 5.38 4.40 -11.90
C LYS A 201 6.88 4.15 -11.84
N SER A 202 7.32 3.40 -10.83
CA SER A 202 8.68 2.94 -10.63
C SER A 202 8.72 1.90 -9.52
N ALA A 203 9.61 0.93 -9.64
CA ALA A 203 9.75 -0.14 -8.66
C ALA A 203 11.23 -0.51 -8.47
N ASP A 204 11.56 -1.15 -7.36
CA ASP A 204 12.75 -1.99 -7.27
C ASP A 204 12.36 -3.48 -7.37
N CYS A 205 13.33 -4.37 -7.28
CA CYS A 205 13.08 -5.80 -7.48
C CYS A 205 12.03 -6.37 -6.53
N SER A 206 12.10 -6.06 -5.24
CA SER A 206 11.13 -6.51 -4.23
C SER A 206 9.83 -5.69 -4.23
N GLY A 207 9.90 -4.44 -4.66
CA GLY A 207 8.72 -3.60 -4.87
C GLY A 207 7.87 -4.06 -6.05
N MET A 208 8.48 -4.52 -7.14
CA MET A 208 7.79 -5.13 -8.28
C MET A 208 7.03 -6.39 -7.83
N THR A 209 7.68 -7.32 -7.12
CA THR A 209 7.01 -8.52 -6.59
C THR A 209 5.91 -8.15 -5.61
N LYS A 210 6.15 -7.18 -4.70
CA LYS A 210 5.15 -6.67 -3.76
C LYS A 210 3.92 -6.10 -4.49
N ALA A 211 4.11 -5.28 -5.52
CA ALA A 211 3.02 -4.72 -6.32
C ALA A 211 2.22 -5.83 -7.04
N ALA A 212 2.91 -6.80 -7.63
CA ALA A 212 2.28 -7.92 -8.33
C ALA A 212 1.42 -8.78 -7.39
N PHE A 213 1.90 -9.09 -6.20
CA PHE A 213 1.13 -9.85 -5.20
C PHE A 213 -0.01 -9.01 -4.60
N LEU A 214 0.19 -7.70 -4.37
CA LEU A 214 -0.84 -6.79 -3.89
C LEU A 214 -2.01 -6.71 -4.88
N SER A 215 -1.75 -6.77 -6.19
CA SER A 215 -2.80 -6.81 -7.23
C SER A 215 -3.75 -8.00 -7.06
N GLN A 216 -3.32 -9.04 -6.35
CA GLN A 216 -4.11 -10.22 -6.01
C GLN A 216 -4.51 -10.26 -4.51
N GLY A 217 -4.48 -9.11 -3.82
CA GLY A 217 -4.88 -9.01 -2.42
C GLY A 217 -3.90 -9.65 -1.42
N VAL A 218 -2.61 -9.79 -1.77
CA VAL A 218 -1.58 -10.36 -0.89
C VAL A 218 -0.51 -9.30 -0.55
N ILE A 219 -0.28 -9.06 0.73
CA ILE A 219 0.67 -8.07 1.24
C ILE A 219 2.00 -8.76 1.53
N LEU A 220 2.97 -8.65 0.61
CA LEU A 220 4.33 -9.18 0.82
C LEU A 220 5.15 -8.25 1.74
N PRO A 221 6.13 -8.81 2.48
CA PRO A 221 7.18 -8.02 3.13
C PRO A 221 7.92 -7.14 2.13
N ARG A 222 8.47 -6.02 2.62
CA ARG A 222 9.08 -5.01 1.73
C ARG A 222 10.36 -5.48 1.05
N ASN A 223 11.28 -6.05 1.81
CA ASN A 223 12.64 -6.32 1.32
C ASN A 223 12.78 -7.74 0.75
N ALA A 224 13.62 -7.90 -0.28
CA ALA A 224 13.91 -9.20 -0.88
C ALA A 224 14.41 -10.21 0.18
N SER A 225 15.24 -9.79 1.13
CA SER A 225 15.72 -10.62 2.23
C SER A 225 14.60 -11.10 3.15
N GLN A 226 13.56 -10.29 3.39
CA GLN A 226 12.38 -10.67 4.17
C GLN A 226 11.46 -11.60 3.35
N GLN A 227 11.28 -11.31 2.06
CA GLN A 227 10.52 -12.18 1.14
C GLN A 227 11.17 -13.57 1.02
N ALA A 228 12.49 -13.68 1.15
CA ALA A 228 13.20 -14.97 1.16
C ALA A 228 12.92 -15.84 2.39
N LEU A 229 12.27 -15.31 3.43
CA LEU A 229 11.95 -16.01 4.67
C LEU A 229 10.50 -16.55 4.72
N ILE A 230 9.67 -16.22 3.74
CA ILE A 230 8.25 -16.62 3.71
C ILE A 230 8.02 -17.79 2.75
N GLY A 231 6.96 -18.55 2.99
CA GLY A 231 6.58 -19.70 2.16
C GLY A 231 7.52 -20.90 2.33
N THR A 232 7.31 -21.90 1.49
CA THR A 232 8.05 -23.16 1.51
C THR A 232 9.27 -23.08 0.60
N ALA A 233 10.42 -23.60 1.07
CA ALA A 233 11.63 -23.71 0.25
C ALA A 233 11.42 -24.72 -0.88
N VAL A 234 11.85 -24.36 -2.09
CA VAL A 234 11.80 -25.22 -3.27
C VAL A 234 13.21 -25.64 -3.64
N ASP A 235 13.41 -26.95 -3.89
CA ASP A 235 14.67 -27.44 -4.47
C ASP A 235 14.81 -26.91 -5.90
N PHE A 236 15.86 -26.15 -6.13
CA PHE A 236 16.16 -25.52 -7.43
C PHE A 236 17.37 -26.13 -8.13
N SER A 237 17.81 -27.31 -7.68
CA SER A 237 18.87 -28.09 -8.36
C SER A 237 18.47 -28.48 -9.78
N ASN A 238 17.15 -28.65 -10.01
CA ASN A 238 16.56 -28.84 -11.33
C ASN A 238 15.46 -27.76 -11.55
N LEU A 239 15.53 -27.06 -12.69
CA LEU A 239 14.52 -26.07 -13.07
C LEU A 239 13.11 -26.65 -13.27
N SER A 240 12.98 -27.95 -13.47
CA SER A 240 11.68 -28.64 -13.55
C SER A 240 10.89 -28.64 -12.24
N ASN A 241 11.55 -28.40 -11.10
CA ASN A 241 10.90 -28.27 -9.78
C ASN A 241 10.20 -26.92 -9.59
N LEU A 242 10.53 -25.92 -10.42
CA LEU A 242 9.97 -24.59 -10.35
C LEU A 242 8.63 -24.54 -11.07
N ILE A 243 7.67 -23.85 -10.47
CA ILE A 243 6.37 -23.56 -11.09
C ILE A 243 6.15 -22.03 -11.18
N PRO A 244 5.34 -21.55 -12.14
CA PRO A 244 5.00 -20.13 -12.24
C PRO A 244 4.49 -19.56 -10.91
N GLY A 245 4.99 -18.40 -10.52
CA GLY A 245 4.70 -17.74 -9.24
C GLY A 245 5.74 -17.99 -8.14
N ASP A 246 6.68 -18.93 -8.31
CA ASP A 246 7.80 -19.10 -7.37
C ASP A 246 8.67 -17.84 -7.35
N LEU A 247 9.05 -17.39 -6.15
CA LEU A 247 9.96 -16.26 -5.95
C LEU A 247 11.41 -16.76 -5.96
N LEU A 248 12.22 -16.16 -6.83
CA LEU A 248 13.62 -16.48 -7.03
C LEU A 248 14.50 -15.45 -6.33
N PHE A 249 15.38 -15.89 -5.43
CA PHE A 249 16.23 -15.01 -4.65
C PHE A 249 17.68 -15.13 -5.09
N PHE A 250 18.26 -14.00 -5.43
CA PHE A 250 19.63 -13.89 -5.92
C PHE A 250 20.48 -13.08 -4.96
N GLY A 251 21.79 -13.23 -5.03
CA GLY A 251 22.70 -12.50 -4.17
C GLY A 251 24.13 -12.97 -4.21
N ASN A 252 24.87 -12.76 -3.13
CA ASN A 252 26.26 -13.11 -3.02
C ASN A 252 26.42 -14.58 -2.57
N ARG A 253 27.09 -15.42 -3.38
CA ARG A 253 27.29 -16.85 -3.08
C ARG A 253 28.14 -17.09 -1.83
N ALA A 254 29.15 -16.24 -1.58
CA ALA A 254 30.07 -16.43 -0.46
C ALA A 254 29.40 -16.07 0.87
N THR A 255 28.68 -14.95 0.93
CA THR A 255 28.02 -14.48 2.16
C THR A 255 26.60 -15.00 2.32
N LYS A 256 26.03 -15.64 1.29
CA LYS A 256 24.61 -16.04 1.23
C LYS A 256 23.61 -14.89 1.41
N LYS A 257 24.08 -13.63 1.32
CA LYS A 257 23.23 -12.46 1.45
C LYS A 257 22.35 -12.26 0.21
N VAL A 258 21.04 -12.34 0.39
CA VAL A 258 20.04 -12.03 -0.64
C VAL A 258 19.99 -10.50 -0.83
N ASN A 259 20.06 -10.07 -2.09
CA ASN A 259 19.96 -8.64 -2.46
C ASN A 259 19.09 -8.39 -3.70
N HIS A 260 18.52 -9.45 -4.28
CA HIS A 260 17.66 -9.34 -5.46
C HIS A 260 16.61 -10.43 -5.46
N VAL A 261 15.45 -10.13 -6.06
CA VAL A 261 14.34 -11.07 -6.23
C VAL A 261 13.73 -10.93 -7.62
N GLY A 262 13.24 -12.03 -8.14
CA GLY A 262 12.40 -12.10 -9.33
C GLY A 262 11.31 -13.15 -9.13
N MET A 263 10.40 -13.26 -10.08
CA MET A 263 9.32 -14.24 -10.07
C MET A 263 9.43 -15.15 -11.30
N TYR A 264 9.43 -16.45 -11.06
CA TYR A 264 9.45 -17.45 -12.13
C TYR A 264 8.13 -17.44 -12.91
N ILE A 265 8.21 -17.41 -14.24
CA ILE A 265 7.05 -17.35 -15.14
C ILE A 265 6.91 -18.59 -16.04
N GLY A 266 7.74 -19.63 -15.81
CA GLY A 266 7.74 -20.84 -16.62
C GLY A 266 8.85 -20.86 -17.67
N HIS A 267 9.09 -22.05 -18.26
CA HIS A 267 10.04 -22.28 -19.36
C HIS A 267 11.46 -21.80 -19.13
N GLY A 268 11.92 -21.76 -17.86
CA GLY A 268 13.23 -21.26 -17.49
C GLY A 268 13.34 -19.73 -17.49
N LYS A 269 12.23 -19.01 -17.63
CA LYS A 269 12.16 -17.54 -17.64
C LYS A 269 11.66 -17.02 -16.30
N PHE A 270 12.10 -15.80 -15.98
CA PHE A 270 11.62 -15.06 -14.81
C PHE A 270 11.53 -13.57 -15.10
N ILE A 271 10.60 -12.90 -14.42
CA ILE A 271 10.43 -11.46 -14.48
C ILE A 271 11.02 -10.83 -13.23
N HIS A 272 11.74 -9.74 -13.39
CA HIS A 272 12.36 -8.99 -12.31
C HIS A 272 12.55 -7.53 -12.69
N ASP A 273 12.83 -6.66 -11.70
CA ASP A 273 13.27 -5.30 -11.96
C ASP A 273 14.78 -5.17 -11.75
N SER A 274 15.50 -4.91 -12.84
CA SER A 274 16.94 -4.66 -12.88
C SER A 274 17.24 -3.61 -13.95
N GLY A 275 17.29 -2.33 -13.52
CA GLY A 275 17.28 -1.15 -14.38
C GLY A 275 15.89 -0.80 -14.91
N ARG A 276 15.10 -1.79 -15.23
CA ARG A 276 13.67 -1.74 -15.52
C ARG A 276 13.06 -3.11 -15.31
N VAL A 277 11.75 -3.20 -15.22
CA VAL A 277 11.03 -4.48 -15.24
C VAL A 277 11.24 -5.15 -16.61
N LYS A 278 11.73 -6.39 -16.58
CA LYS A 278 12.05 -7.19 -17.77
C LYS A 278 12.04 -8.69 -17.46
N ILE A 279 11.99 -9.48 -18.54
CA ILE A 279 12.12 -10.94 -18.49
C ILE A 279 13.55 -11.31 -18.84
N ASN A 280 14.12 -12.26 -18.06
CA ASN A 280 15.40 -12.89 -18.34
C ASN A 280 15.30 -14.42 -18.20
N SER A 281 16.33 -15.12 -18.67
CA SER A 281 16.43 -16.57 -18.59
C SER A 281 17.39 -17.04 -17.48
N LEU A 282 17.04 -18.17 -16.86
CA LEU A 282 17.91 -18.96 -16.00
C LEU A 282 18.80 -19.93 -16.80
N ARG A 283 18.50 -20.17 -18.08
CA ARG A 283 19.21 -21.11 -18.94
C ARG A 283 20.40 -20.44 -19.62
N LYS A 284 21.60 -20.98 -19.41
CA LYS A 284 22.86 -20.40 -19.93
C LYS A 284 22.95 -20.30 -21.46
N GLY A 285 22.14 -21.03 -22.20
CA GLY A 285 22.15 -21.00 -23.67
C GLY A 285 21.24 -19.96 -24.29
N ASP A 286 20.39 -19.32 -23.49
CA ASP A 286 19.44 -18.35 -23.99
C ASP A 286 20.09 -16.98 -24.16
N SER A 287 19.66 -16.22 -25.19
CA SER A 287 20.22 -14.88 -25.50
C SER A 287 19.95 -13.83 -24.40
N ASP A 288 18.91 -14.06 -23.60
CA ASP A 288 18.52 -13.22 -22.45
C ASP A 288 18.93 -13.84 -21.10
N TYR A 289 19.88 -14.80 -21.12
CA TYR A 289 20.44 -15.35 -19.88
C TYR A 289 21.06 -14.25 -19.01
N THR A 290 20.81 -14.31 -17.71
CA THR A 290 21.46 -13.43 -16.73
C THR A 290 22.27 -14.28 -15.73
N PRO A 291 23.56 -13.94 -15.48
CA PRO A 291 24.44 -14.73 -14.61
C PRO A 291 24.24 -14.43 -13.13
N LEU A 292 23.04 -14.09 -12.72
CA LEU A 292 22.71 -13.85 -11.31
C LEU A 292 22.86 -15.15 -10.50
N ALA A 293 23.48 -15.04 -9.32
CA ALA A 293 23.65 -16.19 -8.44
C ALA A 293 22.35 -16.49 -7.69
N LEU A 294 21.61 -17.51 -8.15
CA LEU A 294 20.42 -18.00 -7.44
C LEU A 294 20.86 -18.63 -6.11
N LEU A 295 20.27 -18.15 -5.01
CA LEU A 295 20.57 -18.58 -3.63
C LEU A 295 19.42 -19.35 -3.00
N GLY A 296 18.20 -19.17 -3.47
CA GLY A 296 17.02 -19.83 -2.93
C GLY A 296 15.79 -19.58 -3.78
N VAL A 297 14.80 -20.44 -3.59
CA VAL A 297 13.47 -20.30 -4.21
C VAL A 297 12.43 -20.51 -3.13
N ARG A 298 11.38 -19.70 -3.15
CA ARG A 298 10.24 -19.81 -2.24
C ARG A 298 8.93 -19.91 -3.01
N ARG A 299 8.09 -20.83 -2.59
CA ARG A 299 6.71 -20.99 -3.04
C ARG A 299 5.78 -20.55 -1.93
N LEU A 300 4.86 -19.64 -2.21
CA LEU A 300 3.86 -19.22 -1.23
C LEU A 300 2.79 -20.30 -1.16
N ASP A 301 2.80 -21.07 -0.07
CA ASP A 301 1.77 -22.06 0.23
C ASP A 301 0.48 -21.42 0.74
N SER A 302 -0.59 -22.21 0.82
CA SER A 302 -1.92 -21.72 1.22
C SER A 302 -1.94 -21.07 2.62
N ALA A 303 -1.13 -21.57 3.56
CA ALA A 303 -1.06 -21.00 4.91
C ALA A 303 -0.38 -19.62 4.90
N THR A 304 0.71 -19.48 4.13
CA THR A 304 1.40 -18.22 3.93
C THR A 304 0.49 -17.20 3.21
N LEU A 305 -0.17 -17.61 2.12
CA LEU A 305 -1.11 -16.75 1.38
C LEU A 305 -2.26 -16.29 2.27
N HIS A 306 -2.84 -17.18 3.09
CA HIS A 306 -3.89 -16.81 4.04
C HIS A 306 -3.40 -15.78 5.07
N ARG A 307 -2.21 -15.97 5.64
CA ARG A 307 -1.63 -15.04 6.63
C ARG A 307 -1.33 -13.67 6.02
N LEU A 308 -0.93 -13.61 4.76
CA LEU A 308 -0.57 -12.37 4.04
C LEU A 308 -1.75 -11.76 3.28
N ALA A 309 -2.94 -12.39 3.32
CA ALA A 309 -4.11 -11.89 2.63
C ALA A 309 -4.59 -10.55 3.23
N LEU A 310 -4.82 -9.57 2.39
CA LEU A 310 -5.29 -8.23 2.77
C LEU A 310 -6.59 -8.30 3.57
N LYS A 311 -7.50 -9.22 3.23
CA LYS A 311 -8.77 -9.42 3.96
C LYS A 311 -8.60 -9.79 5.43
N ASN A 312 -7.46 -10.36 5.79
CA ASN A 312 -7.16 -10.77 7.16
C ASN A 312 -6.37 -9.70 7.92
N HIS A 313 -6.00 -8.60 7.28
CA HIS A 313 -5.25 -7.53 7.91
C HIS A 313 -6.20 -6.55 8.64
N PRO A 314 -6.05 -6.33 9.97
CA PRO A 314 -7.04 -5.62 10.81
C PRO A 314 -7.21 -4.14 10.47
N TRP A 315 -6.30 -3.55 9.69
CA TRP A 315 -6.39 -2.14 9.32
C TRP A 315 -7.31 -1.90 8.12
N TYR A 316 -7.72 -2.94 7.40
CA TYR A 316 -8.58 -2.77 6.22
C TYR A 316 -10.04 -3.08 6.49
N PHE A 317 -10.33 -3.94 7.47
CA PHE A 317 -11.69 -4.40 7.80
C PHE A 317 -11.95 -4.42 9.30
#